data_d2f850ecc8268f0ecaaabb10821db97c
#
_entry.id   d2f850ecc8268f0ecaaabb10821db97c
#
_cell.length_a   1.000
_cell.length_b   1.000
_cell.length_c   1.000
_cell.angle_alpha   90.00
_cell.angle_beta   90.00
_cell.angle_gamma   90.00
#
_symmetry.space_group_name_H-M   'P 1'
#
loop_
_entity.id
_entity.type
_entity.pdbx_description
1 polymer ?
#
loop_
_entity_poly.entity_id
_entity_poly.type
_entity_poly.pdbx_seq_one_letter_code
_entity_poly.pdbx_strand_id
1 'polypeptide(L)'
;MDAEQLLRSLGINGTLKGFRYAIYMIELVKQDPAATTLITKYLYPETAKHFGVSSGSVERNMRTLVRTCWTRSDRAFLDEVAGVHLNCQPSNGMFLDMTAAFLRRQGNPD
;
A
#
# COMPACT_ATOMS: atom_id res chain seq x y z
N MET A 1 4.26 4.49 13.99
CA MET A 1 4.67 4.47 12.57
C MET A 1 3.48 4.81 11.70
N ASP A 2 3.66 5.69 10.74
CA ASP A 2 2.60 6.02 9.79
C ASP A 2 2.87 5.36 8.42
N ALA A 3 1.96 5.57 7.47
CA ALA A 3 2.07 4.95 6.16
C ALA A 3 3.36 5.34 5.43
N GLU A 4 3.76 6.61 5.52
CA GLU A 4 4.99 7.05 4.87
C GLU A 4 6.20 6.36 5.47
N GLN A 5 6.29 6.29 6.80
CA GLN A 5 7.40 5.65 7.48
C GLN A 5 7.48 4.16 7.13
N LEU A 6 6.33 3.50 7.04
CA LEU A 6 6.29 2.10 6.68
C LEU A 6 6.83 1.88 5.27
N LEU A 7 6.38 2.68 4.30
CA LEU A 7 6.85 2.55 2.92
C LEU A 7 8.36 2.78 2.83
N ARG A 8 8.88 3.78 3.55
CA ARG A 8 10.32 4.03 3.58
C ARG A 8 11.07 2.85 4.18
N SER A 9 10.52 2.23 5.23
CA SER A 9 11.11 1.03 5.84
C SER A 9 11.12 -0.15 4.87
N LEU A 10 10.23 -0.14 3.88
CA LEU A 10 10.17 -1.18 2.86
C LEU A 10 11.02 -0.85 1.62
N GLY A 11 11.85 0.19 1.70
CA GLY A 11 12.76 0.53 0.63
C GLY A 11 12.16 1.41 -0.46
N ILE A 12 11.02 2.04 -0.19
CA ILE A 12 10.32 2.88 -1.15
C ILE A 12 10.39 4.34 -0.70
N ASN A 13 10.45 5.26 -1.65
CA ASN A 13 10.50 6.67 -1.33
C ASN A 13 9.76 7.50 -2.37
N GLY A 14 9.78 8.82 -2.18
CA GLY A 14 9.00 9.75 -2.98
C GLY A 14 9.48 9.94 -4.43
N THR A 15 10.55 9.25 -4.86
CA THR A 15 10.94 9.29 -6.27
C THR A 15 10.00 8.49 -7.17
N LEU A 16 9.21 7.58 -6.57
CA LEU A 16 8.19 6.82 -7.30
C LEU A 16 6.89 7.60 -7.29
N LYS A 17 6.23 7.71 -8.46
CA LYS A 17 4.94 8.40 -8.54
C LYS A 17 3.88 7.75 -7.67
N GLY A 18 3.93 6.45 -7.52
CA GLY A 18 2.96 5.72 -6.70
C GLY A 18 3.10 5.95 -5.20
N PHE A 19 4.20 6.56 -4.75
CA PHE A 19 4.47 6.74 -3.32
C PHE A 19 3.34 7.49 -2.61
N ARG A 20 2.94 8.64 -3.13
CA ARG A 20 1.88 9.43 -2.52
C ARG A 20 0.50 8.81 -2.72
N TYR A 21 0.29 8.14 -3.86
CA TYR A 21 -0.96 7.41 -4.08
C TYR A 21 -1.11 6.29 -3.04
N ALA A 22 -0.02 5.56 -2.78
CA ALA A 22 -0.05 4.47 -1.81
C ALA A 22 -0.35 4.99 -0.40
N ILE A 23 0.28 6.09 0.00
CA ILE A 23 0.03 6.68 1.32
C ILE A 23 -1.46 7.01 1.47
N TYR A 24 -2.02 7.67 0.46
CA TYR A 24 -3.42 8.06 0.48
C TYR A 24 -4.35 6.84 0.59
N MET A 25 -4.09 5.82 -0.24
CA MET A 25 -4.91 4.61 -0.23
C MET A 25 -4.75 3.80 1.05
N ILE A 26 -3.54 3.71 1.59
CA ILE A 26 -3.32 3.02 2.86
C ILE A 26 -4.12 3.68 3.97
N GLU A 27 -4.16 5.02 4.00
CA GLU A 27 -4.94 5.73 5.01
C GLU A 27 -6.44 5.48 4.86
N LEU A 28 -6.93 5.42 3.61
CA LEU A 28 -8.35 5.08 3.38
C LEU A 28 -8.67 3.66 3.86
N VAL A 29 -7.78 2.71 3.58
CA VAL A 29 -7.99 1.32 3.98
C VAL A 29 -7.87 1.15 5.49
N LYS A 30 -7.00 1.92 6.14
CA LYS A 30 -6.93 1.92 7.62
C LYS A 30 -8.26 2.32 8.23
N GLN A 31 -8.93 3.29 7.66
CA GLN A 31 -10.21 3.77 8.16
C GLN A 31 -11.35 2.82 7.82
N ASP A 32 -11.28 2.19 6.65
CA ASP A 32 -12.32 1.28 6.18
C ASP A 32 -11.68 0.08 5.49
N PRO A 33 -11.38 -0.99 6.25
CA PRO A 33 -10.75 -2.18 5.67
C PRO A 33 -11.52 -2.82 4.53
N ALA A 34 -12.83 -2.66 4.49
CA ALA A 34 -13.65 -3.22 3.41
C ALA A 34 -13.36 -2.55 2.07
N ALA A 35 -12.69 -1.39 2.07
CA ALA A 35 -12.35 -0.70 0.82
C ALA A 35 -11.46 -1.53 -0.10
N THR A 36 -10.71 -2.50 0.44
CA THR A 36 -9.88 -3.38 -0.39
C THR A 36 -10.71 -4.30 -1.27
N THR A 37 -12.00 -4.49 -0.97
CA THR A 37 -12.88 -5.27 -1.85
C THR A 37 -13.42 -4.41 -3.00
N LEU A 38 -13.17 -3.10 -2.98
CA LEU A 38 -13.68 -2.15 -3.97
C LEU A 38 -12.53 -1.37 -4.61
N ILE A 39 -11.40 -2.02 -4.86
CA ILE A 39 -10.20 -1.33 -5.30
C ILE A 39 -10.41 -0.63 -6.64
N THR A 40 -11.01 -1.31 -7.62
CA THR A 40 -11.22 -0.74 -8.95
C THR A 40 -12.39 0.24 -8.99
N LYS A 41 -13.45 -0.01 -8.22
CA LYS A 41 -14.65 0.82 -8.26
C LYS A 41 -14.57 2.03 -7.33
N TYR A 42 -13.75 1.96 -6.29
CA TYR A 42 -13.68 3.02 -5.28
C TYR A 42 -12.27 3.55 -5.07
N LEU A 43 -11.31 2.70 -4.68
CA LEU A 43 -9.99 3.19 -4.26
C LEU A 43 -9.23 3.90 -5.38
N TYR A 44 -9.16 3.29 -6.57
CA TYR A 44 -8.44 3.92 -7.68
C TYR A 44 -9.14 5.20 -8.15
N PRO A 45 -10.48 5.21 -8.38
CA PRO A 45 -11.14 6.45 -8.78
C PRO A 45 -11.05 7.56 -7.74
N GLU A 46 -11.19 7.24 -6.47
CA GLU A 46 -11.09 8.23 -5.39
C GLU A 46 -9.68 8.83 -5.34
N THR A 47 -8.67 7.99 -5.44
CA THR A 47 -7.27 8.44 -5.43
C THR A 47 -6.97 9.28 -6.67
N ALA A 48 -7.44 8.82 -7.84
CA ALA A 48 -7.27 9.54 -9.10
C ALA A 48 -7.88 10.95 -9.01
N LYS A 49 -9.08 11.04 -8.45
CA LYS A 49 -9.76 12.33 -8.27
C LYS A 49 -8.96 13.24 -7.33
N HIS A 50 -8.46 12.69 -6.24
CA HIS A 50 -7.71 13.46 -5.25
C HIS A 50 -6.44 14.07 -5.85
N PHE A 51 -5.74 13.32 -6.69
CA PHE A 51 -4.46 13.76 -7.27
C PHE A 51 -4.58 14.32 -8.68
N GLY A 52 -5.77 14.36 -9.27
CA GLY A 52 -5.96 14.91 -10.61
C GLY A 52 -5.33 14.06 -11.70
N VAL A 53 -5.38 12.75 -11.56
CA VAL A 53 -4.82 11.80 -12.55
C VAL A 53 -5.88 10.77 -12.90
N SER A 54 -5.57 9.85 -13.84
CA SER A 54 -6.52 8.80 -14.21
C SER A 54 -6.41 7.60 -13.28
N SER A 55 -7.49 6.83 -13.18
CA SER A 55 -7.47 5.58 -12.41
C SER A 55 -6.42 4.61 -12.94
N GLY A 56 -6.24 4.57 -14.26
CA GLY A 56 -5.23 3.72 -14.88
C GLY A 56 -3.82 4.12 -14.46
N SER A 57 -3.58 5.42 -14.29
CA SER A 57 -2.29 5.92 -13.82
C SER A 57 -2.05 5.47 -12.37
N VAL A 58 -3.08 5.56 -11.52
CA VAL A 58 -2.96 5.12 -10.12
C VAL A 58 -2.63 3.63 -10.07
N GLU A 59 -3.38 2.80 -10.80
CA GLU A 59 -3.15 1.35 -10.82
C GLU A 59 -1.74 1.00 -11.28
N ARG A 60 -1.32 1.61 -12.40
CA ARG A 60 -0.02 1.31 -13.00
C ARG A 60 1.13 1.70 -12.06
N ASN A 61 1.03 2.88 -11.44
CA ASN A 61 2.06 3.36 -10.54
C ASN A 61 2.09 2.57 -9.23
N MET A 62 0.94 2.10 -8.78
CA MET A 62 0.88 1.19 -7.62
C MET A 62 1.56 -0.14 -7.93
N ARG A 63 1.32 -0.70 -9.12
CA ARG A 63 1.95 -1.96 -9.51
C ARG A 63 3.47 -1.84 -9.53
N THR A 64 3.97 -0.72 -10.04
CA THR A 64 5.40 -0.44 -10.05
C THR A 64 5.95 -0.33 -8.63
N LEU A 65 5.22 0.34 -7.74
CA LEU A 65 5.63 0.50 -6.36
C LEU A 65 5.69 -0.86 -5.64
N VAL A 66 4.68 -1.69 -5.82
CA VAL A 66 4.64 -3.02 -5.18
C VAL A 66 5.80 -3.88 -5.69
N ARG A 67 6.08 -3.84 -6.99
CA ARG A 67 7.20 -4.58 -7.56
C ARG A 67 8.53 -4.08 -6.99
N THR A 68 8.70 -2.77 -6.85
CA THR A 68 9.90 -2.19 -6.28
C THR A 68 10.07 -2.62 -4.83
N CYS A 69 8.99 -2.61 -4.07
CA CYS A 69 8.99 -3.08 -2.70
C CYS A 69 9.41 -4.56 -2.63
N TRP A 70 8.83 -5.39 -3.49
CA TRP A 70 9.16 -6.81 -3.54
C TRP A 70 10.64 -7.06 -3.80
N THR A 71 11.25 -6.21 -4.63
CA THR A 71 12.65 -6.34 -5.01
C THR A 71 13.61 -5.79 -3.96
N ARG A 72 13.25 -4.67 -3.32
CA ARG A 72 14.17 -3.93 -2.45
C ARG A 72 14.02 -4.20 -0.96
N SER A 73 12.83 -4.60 -0.52
CA SER A 73 12.60 -4.76 0.92
C SER A 73 13.34 -5.96 1.49
N ASP A 74 13.65 -5.87 2.79
CA ASP A 74 14.07 -7.03 3.55
C ASP A 74 12.89 -7.99 3.60
N ARG A 75 13.06 -9.20 3.10
CA ARG A 75 11.99 -10.17 2.98
C ARG A 75 11.42 -10.56 4.33
N ALA A 76 12.26 -10.70 5.35
CA ALA A 76 11.79 -11.04 6.69
C ALA A 76 10.85 -9.95 7.24
N PHE A 77 11.20 -8.68 7.02
CA PHE A 77 10.35 -7.58 7.46
C PHE A 77 9.07 -7.50 6.64
N LEU A 78 9.15 -7.75 5.34
CA LEU A 78 7.95 -7.75 4.50
C LEU A 78 6.99 -8.85 4.94
N ASP A 79 7.50 -10.04 5.27
CA ASP A 79 6.67 -11.13 5.80
C ASP A 79 6.03 -10.73 7.13
N GLU A 80 6.77 -10.02 7.98
CA GLU A 80 6.21 -9.52 9.24
C GLU A 80 5.06 -8.55 8.98
N VAL A 81 5.21 -7.63 8.02
CA VAL A 81 4.15 -6.70 7.63
C VAL A 81 2.94 -7.47 7.10
N ALA A 82 3.17 -8.49 6.29
CA ALA A 82 2.10 -9.30 5.73
C ALA A 82 1.41 -10.18 6.78
N GLY A 83 2.12 -10.52 7.84
CA GLY A 83 1.62 -11.44 8.86
C GLY A 83 1.70 -12.90 8.44
N VAL A 84 2.26 -13.18 7.27
CA VAL A 84 2.46 -14.52 6.72
C VAL A 84 3.70 -14.50 5.84
N HIS A 85 4.25 -15.68 5.57
CA HIS A 85 5.34 -15.80 4.61
C HIS A 85 4.80 -15.63 3.18
N LEU A 86 5.38 -14.69 2.43
CA LEU A 86 4.98 -14.43 1.06
C LEU A 86 5.85 -15.22 0.10
N ASN A 87 5.23 -16.05 -0.73
CA ASN A 87 5.93 -16.85 -1.74
C ASN A 87 6.11 -16.11 -3.06
N CYS A 88 5.35 -15.05 -3.27
CA CYS A 88 5.41 -14.27 -4.51
C CYS A 88 4.99 -12.82 -4.21
N GLN A 89 5.22 -11.96 -5.20
CA GLN A 89 4.84 -10.55 -5.10
C GLN A 89 3.35 -10.43 -4.83
N PRO A 90 2.94 -9.67 -3.81
CA PRO A 90 1.52 -9.46 -3.55
C PRO A 90 0.87 -8.61 -4.64
N SER A 91 -0.43 -8.76 -4.82
CA SER A 91 -1.21 -7.87 -5.68
C SER A 91 -1.30 -6.50 -5.03
N ASN A 92 -1.73 -5.49 -5.80
CA ASN A 92 -1.95 -4.16 -5.25
C ASN A 92 -2.95 -4.21 -4.08
N GLY A 93 -4.03 -4.95 -4.23
CA GLY A 93 -5.04 -5.08 -3.18
C GLY A 93 -4.49 -5.73 -1.92
N MET A 94 -3.74 -6.82 -2.08
CA MET A 94 -3.11 -7.49 -0.94
C MET A 94 -2.11 -6.56 -0.26
N PHE A 95 -1.33 -5.82 -1.03
CA PHE A 95 -0.35 -4.90 -0.47
C PHE A 95 -1.03 -3.81 0.37
N LEU A 96 -2.13 -3.23 -0.13
CA LEU A 96 -2.87 -2.22 0.61
C LEU A 96 -3.49 -2.79 1.88
N ASP A 97 -4.05 -3.99 1.79
CA ASP A 97 -4.65 -4.64 2.94
C ASP A 97 -3.61 -4.95 4.03
N MET A 98 -2.50 -5.57 3.64
CA MET A 98 -1.50 -5.99 4.62
C MET A 98 -0.81 -4.80 5.28
N THR A 99 -0.52 -3.74 4.52
CA THR A 99 0.15 -2.56 5.09
C THR A 99 -0.78 -1.80 6.03
N ALA A 100 -2.04 -1.63 5.63
CA ALA A 100 -3.01 -0.95 6.49
C ALA A 100 -3.27 -1.76 7.78
N ALA A 101 -3.38 -3.08 7.66
CA ALA A 101 -3.59 -3.95 8.83
C ALA A 101 -2.40 -3.89 9.78
N PHE A 102 -1.18 -3.90 9.25
CA PHE A 102 0.02 -3.79 10.06
C PHE A 102 0.02 -2.48 10.86
N LEU A 103 -0.31 -1.37 10.19
CA LEU A 103 -0.36 -0.06 10.84
C LEU A 103 -1.45 0.01 11.90
N ARG A 104 -2.61 -0.61 11.66
CA ARG A 104 -3.68 -0.65 12.68
C ARG A 104 -3.21 -1.38 13.92
N ARG A 105 -2.51 -2.52 13.77
CA ARG A 105 -1.99 -3.27 14.91
C ARG A 105 -0.97 -2.47 15.70
N GLN A 106 -0.12 -1.70 15.00
CA GLN A 106 0.90 -0.88 15.64
C GLN A 106 0.31 0.35 16.34
N GLY A 107 -0.73 0.93 15.78
CA GLY A 107 -1.36 2.11 16.34
C GLY A 107 -2.37 1.81 17.44
N ASN A 108 -2.63 0.54 17.71
CA ASN A 108 -3.58 0.13 18.74
C ASN A 108 -2.83 -0.52 19.89
N PRO A 109 -2.61 0.21 20.99
CA PRO A 109 -1.77 -0.27 22.10
C PRO A 109 -2.38 -1.41 22.90
N ASP A 110 -3.61 -1.77 22.65
CA ASP A 110 -4.24 -2.85 23.42
C ASP A 110 -4.21 -4.15 22.67
#